data_362117e34046d1029f7388b838af8269
#
_entry.id   362117e34046d1029f7388b838af8269
#
_cell.length_a   1.000
_cell.length_b   1.000
_cell.length_c   1.000
_cell.angle_alpha   90.00
_cell.angle_beta   90.00
_cell.angle_gamma   90.00
#
_symmetry.space_group_name_H-M   'P 1'
#
loop_
_entity.id
_entity.type
_entity.pdbx_description
1 polymer ?
#
loop_
_entity_poly.entity_id
_entity_poly.type
_entity_poly.pdbx_seq_one_letter_code
_entity_poly.pdbx_strand_id
1 'polypeptide(L)'
;WLKNATHANVMAAKLYKELKKLPEVTFTQKVESNQLFLTMPRPIIDRMLESYFFYFWNEDKDEIRLVTSFDTTEEDVDEFIRLLKR
;
A
#
# COMPACT_ATOMS: atom_id res chain seq x y z
N TRP A 1 11.50 -12.32 -16.24
CA TRP A 1 12.06 -11.70 -15.04
C TRP A 1 11.82 -10.19 -15.01
N LEU A 2 12.22 -9.48 -16.04
CA LEU A 2 11.96 -8.04 -16.16
C LEU A 2 10.45 -7.77 -16.16
N LYS A 3 9.70 -8.66 -16.75
CA LYS A 3 8.25 -8.58 -16.80
C LYS A 3 7.62 -8.59 -15.43
N ASN A 4 8.15 -9.43 -14.53
CA ASN A 4 7.64 -9.53 -13.17
C ASN A 4 7.91 -8.25 -12.37
N ALA A 5 9.09 -7.67 -12.52
CA ALA A 5 9.44 -6.42 -11.87
C ALA A 5 8.58 -5.27 -12.39
N THR A 6 8.35 -5.23 -13.70
CA THR A 6 7.52 -4.21 -14.31
C THR A 6 6.08 -4.30 -13.80
N HIS A 7 5.55 -5.50 -13.71
CA HIS A 7 4.19 -5.70 -13.21
C HIS A 7 4.07 -5.23 -11.75
N ALA A 8 5.03 -5.60 -10.90
CA ALA A 8 5.01 -5.18 -9.49
C ALA A 8 5.03 -3.65 -9.38
N ASN A 9 5.83 -2.99 -10.22
CA ASN A 9 5.92 -1.53 -10.21
C ASN A 9 4.62 -0.88 -10.71
N VAL A 10 3.97 -1.48 -11.71
CA VAL A 10 2.69 -0.99 -12.20
C VAL A 10 1.62 -1.11 -11.11
N MET A 11 1.61 -2.20 -10.38
CA MET A 11 0.64 -2.38 -9.30
C MET A 11 0.90 -1.39 -8.16
N ALA A 12 2.16 -1.11 -7.86
CA ALA A 12 2.51 -0.09 -6.86
C ALA A 12 2.04 1.29 -7.29
N ALA A 13 2.20 1.63 -8.57
CA ALA A 13 1.75 2.91 -9.10
C ALA A 13 0.23 3.05 -9.02
N LYS A 14 -0.48 1.96 -9.32
CA LYS A 14 -1.95 1.96 -9.23
C LYS A 14 -2.38 2.16 -7.77
N LEU A 15 -1.75 1.44 -6.85
CA LEU A 15 -2.07 1.55 -5.43
C LEU A 15 -1.79 2.98 -4.93
N TYR A 16 -0.66 3.54 -5.32
CA TYR A 16 -0.31 4.91 -4.96
C TYR A 16 -1.37 5.90 -5.46
N LYS A 17 -1.78 5.76 -6.71
CA LYS A 17 -2.77 6.65 -7.31
C LYS A 17 -4.08 6.64 -6.53
N GLU A 18 -4.52 5.46 -6.10
CA GLU A 18 -5.76 5.33 -5.35
C GLU A 18 -5.59 5.82 -3.91
N LEU A 19 -4.48 5.49 -3.27
CA LEU A 19 -4.24 5.89 -1.87
C LEU A 19 -4.09 7.39 -1.71
N LYS A 20 -3.48 8.07 -2.67
CA LYS A 20 -3.27 9.51 -2.52
C LYS A 20 -4.57 10.32 -2.57
N LYS A 21 -5.67 9.70 -3.00
CA LYS A 21 -6.99 10.34 -2.99
C LYS A 21 -7.62 10.35 -1.60
N LEU A 22 -7.08 9.57 -0.67
CA LEU A 22 -7.63 9.43 0.67
C LEU A 22 -6.98 10.44 1.61
N PRO A 23 -7.79 11.32 2.26
CA PRO A 23 -7.22 12.37 3.10
C PRO A 23 -6.47 11.88 4.33
N GLU A 24 -6.81 10.68 4.83
CA GLU A 24 -6.15 10.11 6.00
C GLU A 24 -4.80 9.47 5.69
N VAL A 25 -4.43 9.36 4.43
CA VAL A 25 -3.16 8.74 4.01
C VAL A 25 -2.15 9.82 3.65
N THR A 26 -0.93 9.70 4.20
CA THR A 26 0.17 10.62 3.89
C THR A 26 1.39 9.79 3.51
N PHE A 27 1.93 10.03 2.33
CA PHE A 27 3.15 9.34 1.89
C PHE A 27 4.37 9.99 2.51
N THR A 28 5.26 9.17 3.06
CA THR A 28 6.48 9.66 3.74
C THR A 28 7.69 9.62 2.82
N GLN A 29 7.63 8.83 1.74
CA GLN A 29 8.70 8.73 0.78
C GLN A 29 8.12 8.65 -0.63
N LYS A 30 8.90 9.08 -1.61
CA LYS A 30 8.52 9.00 -3.01
C LYS A 30 8.40 7.53 -3.43
N VAL A 31 7.38 7.22 -4.20
CA VAL A 31 7.18 5.86 -4.73
C VAL A 31 8.05 5.70 -5.97
N GLU A 32 9.10 4.90 -5.87
CA GLU A 32 10.07 4.71 -6.96
C GLU A 32 10.17 3.28 -7.47
N SER A 33 9.53 2.35 -6.79
CA SER A 33 9.60 0.94 -7.16
C SER A 33 8.30 0.27 -6.76
N ASN A 34 8.39 -0.96 -6.24
CA ASN A 34 7.22 -1.70 -5.78
C ASN A 34 6.95 -1.52 -4.28
N GLN A 35 7.55 -0.51 -3.66
CA GLN A 35 7.38 -0.25 -2.23
C GLN A 35 6.73 1.11 -2.01
N LEU A 36 5.81 1.15 -1.04
CA LEU A 36 5.14 2.38 -0.64
C LEU A 36 5.33 2.58 0.86
N PHE A 37 5.73 3.79 1.24
CA PHE A 37 5.90 4.16 2.65
C PHE A 37 4.91 5.27 2.95
N LEU A 38 4.02 5.03 3.91
CA LEU A 38 2.93 5.95 4.19
C LEU A 38 2.48 5.85 5.64
N THR A 39 1.77 6.88 6.08
CA THR A 39 1.15 6.88 7.39
C THR A 39 -0.37 6.93 7.24
N MET A 40 -1.07 6.35 8.20
CA MET A 40 -2.52 6.47 8.31
C MET A 40 -2.90 6.22 9.77
N PRO A 41 -4.13 6.61 10.18
CA PRO A 41 -4.54 6.44 11.57
C PRO A 41 -4.41 4.99 12.04
N ARG A 42 -3.93 4.80 13.27
CA ARG A 42 -3.72 3.47 13.84
C ARG A 42 -4.97 2.58 13.76
N PRO A 43 -6.19 3.06 14.06
CA PRO A 43 -7.37 2.20 13.95
C PRO A 43 -7.57 1.62 12.56
N ILE A 44 -7.23 2.38 11.51
CA ILE A 44 -7.33 1.90 10.13
C ILE A 44 -6.26 0.83 9.87
N ILE A 45 -5.02 1.08 10.35
CA ILE A 45 -3.94 0.12 10.22
C ILE A 45 -4.32 -1.21 10.89
N ASP A 46 -4.82 -1.14 12.12
CA ASP A 46 -5.20 -2.34 12.86
C ASP A 46 -6.30 -3.13 12.16
N ARG A 47 -7.27 -2.42 11.59
CA ARG A 47 -8.35 -3.06 10.84
C ARG A 47 -7.83 -3.75 9.59
N MET A 48 -6.91 -3.09 8.87
CA MET A 48 -6.35 -3.68 7.65
C MET A 48 -5.46 -4.88 7.94
N LEU A 49 -4.77 -4.88 9.09
CA LEU A 49 -3.93 -6.02 9.49
C LEU A 49 -4.73 -7.29 9.75
N GLU A 50 -6.04 -7.19 9.97
CA GLU A 50 -6.89 -8.36 10.11
C GLU A 50 -7.03 -9.13 8.80
N SER A 51 -6.89 -8.45 7.67
CA SER A 51 -7.09 -9.05 6.34
C SER A 51 -5.81 -9.12 5.51
N TYR A 52 -4.83 -8.28 5.81
CA TYR A 52 -3.60 -8.19 5.02
C TYR A 52 -2.40 -8.18 5.93
N PHE A 53 -1.26 -8.64 5.39
CA PHE A 53 0.00 -8.61 6.12
C PHE A 53 0.89 -7.52 5.52
N PHE A 54 1.34 -6.61 6.37
CA PHE A 54 2.35 -5.61 5.99
C PHE A 54 3.11 -5.21 7.24
N TYR A 55 4.22 -4.49 7.04
CA TYR A 55 5.11 -4.18 8.12
C TYR A 55 4.97 -2.73 8.58
N PHE A 56 5.14 -2.51 9.88
CA PHE A 56 5.38 -1.17 10.37
C PHE A 56 6.81 -0.80 10.01
N TRP A 57 6.97 0.34 9.34
CA TRP A 57 8.28 0.90 9.09
C TRP A 57 8.74 1.74 10.27
N ASN A 58 7.83 2.50 10.86
CA ASN A 58 8.06 3.25 12.07
C ASN A 58 6.75 3.26 12.88
N GLU A 59 6.68 2.35 13.83
CA GLU A 59 5.44 2.16 14.59
C GLU A 59 5.05 3.38 15.41
N ASP A 60 6.03 4.12 15.92
CA ASP A 60 5.76 5.32 16.73
C ASP A 60 5.05 6.40 15.92
N LYS A 61 5.27 6.42 14.62
CA LYS A 61 4.67 7.41 13.71
C LYS A 61 3.52 6.84 12.89
N ASP A 62 3.13 5.61 13.17
CA ASP A 62 2.10 4.90 12.38
C ASP A 62 2.48 4.83 10.90
N GLU A 63 3.76 4.69 10.63
CA GLU A 63 4.27 4.57 9.27
C GLU A 63 4.38 3.09 8.91
N ILE A 64 3.81 2.72 7.76
CA ILE A 64 3.82 1.34 7.29
C ILE A 64 4.50 1.26 5.93
N ARG A 65 4.92 0.05 5.59
CA ARG A 65 5.50 -0.25 4.29
C ARG A 65 4.63 -1.27 3.58
N LEU A 66 4.13 -0.89 2.40
CA LEU A 66 3.38 -1.79 1.54
C LEU A 66 4.27 -2.22 0.39
N VAL A 67 4.21 -3.49 0.03
CA VAL A 67 5.00 -4.03 -1.07
C VAL A 67 4.09 -4.80 -2.01
N THR A 68 4.15 -4.47 -3.29
CA THR A 68 3.49 -5.25 -4.33
C THR A 68 4.50 -6.24 -4.89
N SER A 69 4.01 -7.30 -5.51
CA SER A 69 4.87 -8.35 -6.04
C SER A 69 4.40 -8.77 -7.43
N PHE A 70 5.10 -9.72 -8.01
CA PHE A 70 4.80 -10.16 -9.38
C PHE A 70 3.43 -10.83 -9.49
N ASP A 71 2.90 -11.34 -8.39
CA ASP A 71 1.58 -11.99 -8.38
C ASP A 71 0.46 -11.10 -7.85
N THR A 72 0.77 -9.84 -7.53
CA THR A 72 -0.26 -8.86 -7.15
C THR A 72 -1.10 -8.53 -8.39
N THR A 73 -2.43 -8.60 -8.24
CA THR A 73 -3.35 -8.32 -9.34
C THR A 73 -4.05 -6.97 -9.14
N GLU A 74 -4.66 -6.48 -10.21
CA GLU A 74 -5.47 -5.26 -10.09
C GLU A 74 -6.64 -5.48 -9.13
N GLU A 75 -7.18 -6.69 -9.10
CA GLU A 75 -8.26 -7.04 -8.18
C GLU A 75 -7.80 -6.98 -6.74
N ASP A 76 -6.56 -7.41 -6.48
CA ASP A 76 -5.97 -7.32 -5.14
C ASP A 76 -5.88 -5.87 -4.68
N VAL A 77 -5.42 -4.98 -5.56
CA VAL A 77 -5.33 -3.55 -5.26
C VAL A 77 -6.72 -2.97 -5.01
N ASP A 78 -7.67 -3.28 -5.87
CA ASP A 78 -9.03 -2.77 -5.74
C ASP A 78 -9.68 -3.22 -4.44
N GLU A 79 -9.48 -4.48 -4.06
CA GLU A 79 -10.02 -5.00 -2.81
C GLU A 79 -9.40 -4.33 -1.60
N PHE A 80 -8.09 -4.12 -1.63
CA PHE A 80 -7.38 -3.43 -0.54
C PHE A 80 -7.97 -2.03 -0.35
N ILE A 81 -8.13 -1.28 -1.44
CA ILE A 81 -8.68 0.07 -1.40
C ILE A 81 -10.11 0.07 -0.89
N ARG A 82 -10.92 -0.89 -1.36
CA ARG A 82 -12.31 -0.99 -0.94
C ARG A 82 -12.42 -1.22 0.57
N LEU A 83 -11.59 -2.11 1.10
CA LEU A 83 -11.59 -2.38 2.55
C LEU A 83 -11.10 -1.17 3.33
N LEU A 84 -10.14 -0.45 2.78
CA LEU A 84 -9.60 0.73 3.44
C LEU A 84 -10.65 1.84 3.58
N LYS A 85 -11.52 1.97 2.59
CA LYS A 85 -12.56 3.00 2.57
C LYS A 85 -13.74 2.70 3.48
N ARG A 86 -13.82 1.48 3.99
CA ARG A 86 -14.88 1.13 4.92
C ARG A 86 -14.63 1.85 6.24
#